data_f119d1abe5d7e9f0d47bd5fb1b882be4
#
_entry.id   f119d1abe5d7e9f0d47bd5fb1b882be4
#
_cell.length_a   1.000
_cell.length_b   1.000
_cell.length_c   1.000
_cell.angle_alpha   90.00
_cell.angle_beta   90.00
_cell.angle_gamma   90.00
#
_symmetry.space_group_name_H-M   'P 1'
#
loop_
_entity.id
_entity.type
_entity.pdbx_description
1 polymer ?
#
loop_
_entity_poly.entity_id
_entity_poly.type
_entity_poly.pdbx_seq_one_letter_code
_entity_poly.pdbx_strand_id
1 'polypeptide(L)' 'MKEMTVYLKETTDAQPVQSLESALATTEGIERALVDVSDGEVKIVYDENQITKESVLEKIKEQGFHSIS' A
#
# COMPACT_ATOMS: atom_id res chain seq x y z
N MET A 1 -13.59 6.55 -7.30
CA MET A 1 -12.45 6.15 -6.47
C MET A 1 -12.83 5.03 -5.54
N LYS A 2 -11.95 4.11 -5.35
CA LYS A 2 -12.16 3.01 -4.42
C LYS A 2 -11.13 3.08 -3.30
N GLU A 3 -11.50 2.53 -2.16
CA GLU A 3 -10.60 2.45 -1.02
C GLU A 3 -10.38 0.99 -0.69
N MET A 4 -9.14 0.64 -0.39
CA MET A 4 -8.83 -0.71 0.05
C MET A 4 -7.92 -0.64 1.26
N THR A 5 -8.02 -1.65 2.11
CA THR A 5 -7.15 -1.79 3.27
C THR A 5 -6.37 -3.08 3.13
N VAL A 6 -5.07 -2.97 3.25
CA VAL A 6 -4.18 -4.13 3.16
C VAL A 6 -3.52 -4.32 4.51
N TYR A 7 -3.52 -5.54 5.02
CA TYR A 7 -2.88 -5.86 6.29
C TYR A 7 -1.52 -6.45 6.01
N LEU A 8 -0.50 -5.86 6.60
CA LEU A 8 0.87 -6.29 6.38
C LEU A 8 1.32 -7.22 7.48
N LYS A 9 2.15 -8.17 7.09
CA LYS A 9 2.71 -9.13 8.01
C LYS A 9 3.86 -8.54 8.81
N GLU A 10 4.62 -7.66 8.18
CA GLU A 10 5.81 -7.09 8.78
C GLU A 10 5.68 -5.58 8.86
N THR A 11 5.33 -5.08 10.03
CA THR A 11 5.17 -3.64 10.19
C THR A 11 5.98 -3.10 11.35
N THR A 12 6.79 -3.94 11.97
CA THR A 12 7.50 -3.55 13.16
C THR A 12 8.73 -2.70 12.86
N ASP A 13 9.27 -2.83 11.66
CA ASP A 13 10.44 -2.05 11.27
C ASP A 13 9.98 -0.81 10.55
N ALA A 14 10.27 0.32 11.12
CA ALA A 14 9.84 1.59 10.55
C ALA A 14 10.57 1.94 9.27
N GLN A 15 11.69 1.34 9.07
CA GLN A 15 12.57 1.74 7.99
C GLN A 15 11.93 1.78 6.61
N PRO A 16 11.22 0.74 6.14
CA PRO A 16 10.67 0.78 4.79
C PRO A 16 9.29 1.40 4.68
N VAL A 17 8.70 1.83 5.80
CA VAL A 17 7.33 2.33 5.77
C VAL A 17 7.19 3.58 4.92
N GLN A 18 8.11 4.51 5.07
CA GLN A 18 8.06 5.75 4.30
C GLN A 18 8.30 5.48 2.82
N SER A 19 9.18 4.53 2.53
CA SER A 19 9.45 4.15 1.14
C SER A 19 8.21 3.55 0.49
N LEU A 20 7.49 2.72 1.24
CA LEU A 20 6.27 2.12 0.75
C LEU A 20 5.22 3.19 0.47
N GLU A 21 5.05 4.10 1.41
CA GLU A 21 4.09 5.18 1.25
C GLU A 21 4.42 6.03 0.03
N SER A 22 5.68 6.39 -0.12
CA SER A 22 6.13 7.18 -1.26
C SER A 22 5.93 6.44 -2.57
N ALA A 23 6.29 5.17 -2.60
CA ALA A 23 6.15 4.37 -3.81
C ALA A 23 4.69 4.27 -4.23
N LEU A 24 3.80 4.07 -3.27
CA LEU A 24 2.38 3.99 -3.58
C LEU A 24 1.84 5.35 -4.02
N ALA A 25 2.25 6.41 -3.33
CA ALA A 25 1.75 7.75 -3.64
C ALA A 25 2.18 8.22 -5.03
N THR A 26 3.31 7.73 -5.52
CA THR A 26 3.79 8.12 -6.84
C THR A 26 3.32 7.18 -7.95
N THR A 27 2.61 6.14 -7.60
CA THR A 27 2.09 5.20 -8.60
C THR A 27 0.86 5.80 -9.25
N GLU A 28 0.85 5.78 -10.59
CA GLU A 28 -0.27 6.31 -11.33
C GLU A 28 -1.54 5.51 -11.03
N GLY A 29 -2.61 6.21 -10.76
CA GLY A 29 -3.86 5.57 -10.39
C GLY A 29 -4.09 5.51 -8.89
N ILE A 30 -3.05 5.73 -8.09
CA ILE A 30 -3.21 5.78 -6.64
C ILE A 30 -3.33 7.23 -6.22
N GLU A 31 -4.45 7.55 -5.60
CA GLU A 31 -4.73 8.91 -5.14
C GLU A 31 -4.09 9.18 -3.80
N ARG A 32 -4.11 8.19 -2.91
CA ARG A 32 -3.66 8.37 -1.56
C ARG A 32 -3.25 7.05 -0.94
N ALA A 33 -2.23 7.08 -0.12
CA ALA A 33 -1.79 5.90 0.61
C ALA A 33 -1.35 6.31 2.00
N LEU A 34 -1.88 5.62 3.01
CA LEU A 34 -1.54 5.86 4.40
C LEU A 34 -1.16 4.54 5.05
N VAL A 35 -0.01 4.53 5.70
CA VAL A 35 0.46 3.34 6.40
C VAL A 35 0.32 3.57 7.89
N ASP A 36 -0.40 2.67 8.56
CA ASP A 36 -0.56 2.69 10.00
C ASP A 36 0.28 1.58 10.59
N VAL A 37 1.43 1.94 11.12
CA VAL A 37 2.39 0.96 11.64
C VAL A 37 1.84 0.25 12.87
N SER A 38 1.08 0.97 13.69
CA SER A 38 0.53 0.41 14.91
C SER A 38 -0.38 -0.77 14.64
N ASP A 39 -1.20 -0.65 13.63
CA ASP A 39 -2.18 -1.68 13.29
C ASP A 39 -1.74 -2.59 12.17
N GLY A 40 -0.63 -2.26 11.51
CA GLY A 40 -0.17 -3.02 10.37
C GLY A 40 -1.07 -2.87 9.17
N GLU A 41 -1.69 -1.71 9.00
CA GLU A 41 -2.63 -1.46 7.91
C GLU A 41 -2.08 -0.48 6.90
N VAL A 42 -2.41 -0.72 5.65
CA VAL A 42 -2.16 0.25 4.58
C VAL A 42 -3.50 0.59 3.96
N LYS A 43 -3.89 1.84 4.05
CA LYS A 43 -5.13 2.30 3.46
C LYS A 43 -4.82 3.01 2.16
N ILE A 44 -5.46 2.58 1.09
CA ILE A 44 -5.16 3.07 -0.24
C ILE A 44 -6.43 3.51 -0.92
N VAL A 45 -6.42 4.73 -1.44
CA VAL A 45 -7.49 5.24 -2.28
C VAL A 45 -6.96 5.26 -3.70
N TYR A 46 -7.65 4.60 -4.60
CA TYR A 46 -7.16 4.45 -5.97
C TYR A 46 -8.30 4.58 -6.98
N ASP A 47 -7.91 4.86 -8.22
CA ASP A 47 -8.85 4.95 -9.33
C ASP A 47 -8.89 3.59 -10.01
N GLU A 48 -10.00 2.91 -9.84
CA GLU A 48 -10.16 1.55 -10.37
C GLU A 48 -10.16 1.50 -11.89
N ASN A 49 -10.28 2.65 -12.53
CA ASN A 49 -10.18 2.72 -13.99
C ASN A 49 -8.74 2.81 -14.46
N GLN A 50 -7.81 3.11 -13.58
CA GLN A 50 -6.41 3.26 -13.93
C GLN A 50 -5.53 2.17 -13.38
N ILE A 51 -5.89 1.61 -12.23
CA ILE A 51 -5.08 0.59 -11.59
C ILE A 51 -5.97 -0.44 -10.94
N THR A 52 -5.55 -1.69 -10.97
CA THR A 52 -6.31 -2.76 -10.35
C THR A 52 -5.83 -3.01 -8.94
N LYS A 53 -6.69 -3.68 -8.17
CA LYS A 53 -6.36 -4.08 -6.81
C LYS A 53 -5.11 -4.97 -6.80
N GLU A 54 -5.03 -5.88 -7.76
CA GLU A 54 -3.86 -6.77 -7.87
C GLU A 54 -2.59 -5.99 -8.12
N SER A 55 -2.66 -4.95 -8.95
CA SER A 55 -1.50 -4.12 -9.22
C SER A 55 -1.03 -3.40 -7.97
N VAL A 56 -1.97 -2.93 -7.15
CA VAL A 56 -1.63 -2.28 -5.89
C VAL A 56 -0.90 -3.27 -4.98
N LEU A 57 -1.42 -4.48 -4.88
CA LEU A 57 -0.79 -5.51 -4.06
C LEU A 57 0.60 -5.86 -4.56
N GLU A 58 0.79 -5.88 -5.87
CA GLU A 58 2.10 -6.14 -6.46
C GLU A 58 3.10 -5.04 -6.11
N LYS A 59 2.65 -3.79 -6.11
CA LYS A 59 3.53 -2.69 -5.72
C LYS A 59 4.00 -2.83 -4.29
N ILE A 60 3.10 -3.24 -3.40
CA ILE A 60 3.46 -3.46 -2.01
C ILE A 60 4.50 -4.57 -1.91
N LYS A 61 4.30 -5.63 -2.67
CA LYS A 61 5.23 -6.76 -2.68
C LYS A 61 6.59 -6.36 -3.22
N GLU A 62 6.62 -5.52 -4.24
CA GLU A 62 7.87 -5.05 -4.83
C GLU A 62 8.70 -4.25 -3.83
N GLN A 63 8.05 -3.60 -2.89
CA GLN A 63 8.73 -2.84 -1.85
C GLN A 63 9.22 -3.72 -0.70
N GLY A 64 9.04 -5.02 -0.81
CA GLY A 64 9.54 -5.94 0.18
C GLY A 64 8.58 -6.26 1.31
N PHE A 65 7.31 -5.90 1.17
CA PHE A 65 6.31 -6.17 2.18
C PHE A 65 5.47 -7.37 1.79
N HIS A 66 5.00 -8.10 2.79
CA HIS A 66 4.13 -9.24 2.57
C HIS A 66 2.75 -8.92 3.12
N SER A 67 1.78 -9.02 2.26
CA SER A 67 0.40 -8.79 2.62
C SER A 67 -0.21 -10.09 3.15
N ILE A 68 -1.00 -10.01 4.21
CA ILE A 68 -1.70 -11.17 4.75
C ILE A 68 -3.18 -11.15 4.43
N SER A 69 -3.60 -10.18 3.66
CA SER A 69 -4.99 -10.18 3.21
C SER A 69 -5.13 -9.42 1.91
#